data_c3fd37c61c9fa0bdb25da7ca72254c98
#
_entry.id   c3fd37c61c9fa0bdb25da7ca72254c98
#
_cell.length_a   1.000
_cell.length_b   1.000
_cell.length_c   1.000
_cell.angle_alpha   90.00
_cell.angle_beta   90.00
_cell.angle_gamma   90.00
#
_symmetry.space_group_name_H-M   'P 1'
#
loop_
_entity.id
_entity.type
_entity.pdbx_description
1 polymer ?
#
loop_
_entity_poly.entity_id
_entity_poly.type
_entity_poly.pdbx_seq_one_letter_code
_entity_poly.pdbx_strand_id
1 'polypeptide(L)'
;MISGEHGIGITKLEFLSDEELQPFADYKKRVDPHGRFNRGKLIREKNGLVPAESPREALMYADLTNAYTPSFGLMGYESLIMQQSDIGEIANSVKDCLRCGKCKPVCNTHVPGANMLYSPRNKILATSLLVEAFLYEEQTRRGVSIKHWQEFEDVADHCTVCHKCFTPCPVKIDFGDVTMNMRNLLRKMGKKSFN
;
A
#
# COMPACT_ATOMS: atom_id res chain seq x y z
N MET A 1 6.03 17.28 -13.67
CA MET A 1 7.00 17.57 -12.57
C MET A 1 6.59 16.73 -11.37
N ILE A 2 7.48 15.88 -10.89
CA ILE A 2 7.20 14.97 -9.74
C ILE A 2 7.60 15.70 -8.47
N SER A 3 6.67 15.83 -7.51
CA SER A 3 6.97 16.41 -6.20
C SER A 3 7.91 15.48 -5.42
N GLY A 4 9.03 16.00 -4.97
CA GLY A 4 10.07 15.29 -4.23
C GLY A 4 10.06 15.52 -2.73
N GLU A 5 8.99 16.09 -2.16
CA GLU A 5 8.93 16.44 -0.73
C GLU A 5 9.29 15.29 0.22
N HIS A 6 8.88 14.06 -0.11
CA HIS A 6 9.16 12.88 0.69
C HIS A 6 10.26 11.97 0.11
N GLY A 7 11.01 12.49 -0.86
CA GLY A 7 11.97 11.72 -1.62
C GLY A 7 11.32 10.91 -2.76
N ILE A 8 12.09 10.68 -3.81
CA ILE A 8 11.59 9.96 -5.00
C ILE A 8 11.70 8.45 -4.78
N GLY A 9 12.82 7.99 -4.28
CA GLY A 9 13.03 6.57 -3.96
C GLY A 9 12.67 5.61 -5.10
N ILE A 10 12.29 4.40 -4.73
CA ILE A 10 11.87 3.34 -5.67
C ILE A 10 10.44 3.62 -6.20
N THR A 11 9.56 4.14 -5.38
CA THR A 11 8.12 4.26 -5.66
C THR A 11 7.77 5.21 -6.79
N LYS A 12 8.64 6.17 -7.11
CA LYS A 12 8.42 7.14 -8.19
C LYS A 12 9.36 6.94 -9.38
N LEU A 13 10.16 5.89 -9.35
CA LEU A 13 11.15 5.61 -10.39
C LEU A 13 10.49 5.38 -11.76
N GLU A 14 9.31 4.78 -11.80
CA GLU A 14 8.55 4.52 -13.02
C GLU A 14 8.10 5.80 -13.76
N PHE A 15 7.95 6.92 -13.05
CA PHE A 15 7.53 8.20 -13.59
C PHE A 15 8.69 9.07 -14.08
N LEU A 16 9.92 8.63 -13.97
CA LEU A 16 11.13 9.30 -14.43
C LEU A 16 11.64 8.65 -15.71
N SER A 17 12.03 9.46 -16.69
CA SER A 17 12.70 8.94 -17.88
C SER A 17 14.16 8.59 -17.58
N ASP A 18 14.78 7.78 -18.47
CA ASP A 18 16.19 7.43 -18.32
C ASP A 18 17.09 8.68 -18.48
N GLU A 19 16.68 9.64 -19.31
CA GLU A 19 17.39 10.92 -19.48
C GLU A 19 17.34 11.77 -18.20
N GLU A 20 16.23 11.78 -17.50
CA GLU A 20 16.10 12.48 -16.22
C GLU A 20 16.92 11.82 -15.10
N LEU A 21 17.08 10.51 -15.14
CA LEU A 21 17.86 9.75 -14.16
C LEU A 21 19.36 9.77 -14.42
N GLN A 22 19.80 9.94 -15.69
CA GLN A 22 21.20 9.84 -16.08
C GLN A 22 22.14 10.76 -15.30
N PRO A 23 21.83 12.06 -15.10
CA PRO A 23 22.69 12.96 -14.32
C PRO A 23 22.93 12.48 -12.88
N PHE A 24 21.87 11.91 -12.27
CA PHE A 24 21.98 11.33 -10.93
C PHE A 24 22.82 10.04 -10.92
N ALA A 25 22.63 9.19 -11.91
CA ALA A 25 23.39 7.95 -12.06
C ALA A 25 24.90 8.25 -12.23
N ASP A 26 25.25 9.23 -13.06
CA ASP A 26 26.62 9.66 -13.27
C ASP A 26 27.25 10.27 -12.00
N TYR A 27 26.48 11.09 -11.29
CA TYR A 27 26.92 11.63 -10.00
C TYR A 27 27.16 10.51 -9.00
N LYS A 28 26.22 9.58 -8.86
CA LYS A 28 26.35 8.46 -7.92
C LYS A 28 27.55 7.57 -8.25
N LYS A 29 27.78 7.25 -9.51
CA LYS A 29 28.92 6.48 -9.96
C LYS A 29 30.27 7.14 -9.59
N ARG A 30 30.31 8.47 -9.63
CA ARG A 30 31.52 9.24 -9.26
C ARG A 30 31.77 9.27 -7.74
N VAL A 31 30.70 9.46 -6.93
CA VAL A 31 30.84 9.64 -5.47
C VAL A 31 30.74 8.35 -4.68
N ASP A 32 30.10 7.34 -5.25
CA ASP A 32 29.88 6.03 -4.63
C ASP A 32 30.14 4.89 -5.63
N PRO A 33 31.38 4.76 -6.11
CA PRO A 33 31.73 3.77 -7.15
C PRO A 33 31.49 2.32 -6.71
N HIS A 34 31.43 2.07 -5.42
CA HIS A 34 31.16 0.74 -4.86
C HIS A 34 29.70 0.51 -4.46
N GLY A 35 28.81 1.47 -4.72
CA GLY A 35 27.38 1.34 -4.45
C GLY A 35 27.04 1.10 -2.97
N ARG A 36 27.81 1.66 -2.02
CA ARG A 36 27.66 1.41 -0.58
C ARG A 36 26.45 2.13 0.03
N PHE A 37 26.04 3.27 -0.56
CA PHE A 37 24.97 4.12 -0.03
C PHE A 37 23.69 3.98 -0.85
N ASN A 38 22.55 3.77 -0.19
CA ASN A 38 21.23 3.71 -0.83
C ASN A 38 21.24 2.84 -2.12
N ARG A 39 21.73 1.62 -2.00
CA ARG A 39 21.92 0.68 -3.10
C ARG A 39 20.59 0.44 -3.82
N GLY A 40 20.58 0.53 -5.16
CA GLY A 40 19.41 0.29 -5.99
C GLY A 40 18.34 1.40 -6.01
N LYS A 41 18.45 2.45 -5.19
CA LYS A 41 17.49 3.55 -5.22
C LYS A 41 17.78 4.52 -6.36
N LEU A 42 16.75 4.90 -7.12
CA LEU A 42 16.84 5.78 -8.30
C LEU A 42 17.74 5.26 -9.42
N ILE A 43 17.98 3.98 -9.48
CA ILE A 43 18.82 3.34 -10.50
C ILE A 43 18.02 2.18 -11.10
N ARG A 44 17.85 2.19 -12.42
CA ARG A 44 17.32 1.04 -13.15
C ARG A 44 18.46 0.11 -13.51
N GLU A 45 18.22 -1.21 -13.45
CA GLU A 45 19.22 -2.24 -13.77
C GLU A 45 19.89 -2.05 -15.13
N LYS A 46 19.16 -1.48 -16.10
CA LYS A 46 19.70 -1.18 -17.45
C LYS A 46 20.87 -0.20 -17.46
N ASN A 47 21.05 0.58 -16.40
CA ASN A 47 22.11 1.60 -16.33
C ASN A 47 23.39 1.07 -15.66
N GLY A 48 23.52 -0.24 -15.43
CA GLY A 48 24.78 -0.92 -15.16
C GLY A 48 25.50 -0.54 -13.87
N LEU A 49 24.82 0.02 -12.87
CA LEU A 49 25.47 0.60 -11.71
C LEU A 49 25.75 -0.36 -10.56
N VAL A 50 25.09 -1.51 -10.50
CA VAL A 50 25.48 -2.60 -9.57
C VAL A 50 25.05 -3.94 -10.12
N PRO A 51 25.94 -4.83 -10.52
CA PRO A 51 25.61 -6.25 -10.65
C PRO A 51 25.15 -6.74 -9.27
N ALA A 52 24.01 -7.40 -9.21
CA ALA A 52 23.60 -8.09 -7.99
C ALA A 52 24.71 -9.08 -7.64
N GLU A 53 25.29 -8.97 -6.46
CA GLU A 53 26.37 -9.85 -6.02
C GLU A 53 25.90 -11.29 -5.81
N SER A 54 24.56 -11.48 -5.76
CA SER A 54 23.96 -12.81 -5.68
C SER A 54 22.61 -12.87 -6.40
N PRO A 55 22.19 -14.06 -6.89
CA PRO A 55 20.84 -14.25 -7.44
C PRO A 55 19.71 -13.85 -6.48
N ARG A 56 19.96 -13.94 -5.17
CA ARG A 56 19.01 -13.55 -4.13
C ARG A 56 18.85 -12.03 -4.06
N GLU A 57 19.93 -11.27 -4.23
CA GLU A 57 19.84 -9.80 -4.31
C GLU A 57 19.15 -9.32 -5.58
N ALA A 58 19.42 -9.96 -6.72
CA ALA A 58 18.75 -9.64 -7.98
C ALA A 58 17.23 -9.85 -7.88
N LEU A 59 16.79 -10.97 -7.29
CA LEU A 59 15.37 -11.25 -7.00
C LEU A 59 14.79 -10.20 -6.06
N MET A 60 15.49 -9.84 -5.00
CA MET A 60 15.03 -8.87 -4.01
C MET A 60 14.84 -7.47 -4.63
N TYR A 61 15.69 -7.06 -5.58
CA TYR A 61 15.54 -5.76 -6.26
C TYR A 61 14.48 -5.78 -7.36
N ALA A 62 14.35 -6.85 -8.12
CA ALA A 62 13.29 -7.00 -9.10
C ALA A 62 11.91 -7.02 -8.43
N ASP A 63 11.79 -7.70 -7.29
CA ASP A 63 10.57 -7.78 -6.53
C ASP A 63 10.22 -6.46 -5.83
N LEU A 64 11.23 -5.70 -5.37
CA LEU A 64 11.02 -4.37 -4.79
C LEU A 64 10.50 -3.33 -5.78
N THR A 65 10.88 -3.41 -7.05
CA THR A 65 10.37 -2.50 -8.09
C THR A 65 8.93 -2.81 -8.50
N ASN A 66 8.52 -4.06 -8.34
CA ASN A 66 7.16 -4.53 -8.63
C ASN A 66 6.29 -4.69 -7.37
N ALA A 67 6.92 -4.62 -6.20
CA ALA A 67 6.22 -4.81 -4.95
C ALA A 67 5.30 -3.62 -4.64
N TYR A 68 4.12 -3.96 -4.15
CA TYR A 68 3.27 -2.99 -3.50
C TYR A 68 3.99 -2.40 -2.29
N THR A 69 4.24 -1.09 -2.34
CA THR A 69 4.70 -0.33 -1.16
C THR A 69 3.51 0.42 -0.59
N PRO A 70 2.85 -0.09 0.45
CA PRO A 70 1.82 0.67 1.14
C PRO A 70 2.43 1.94 1.73
N SER A 71 1.58 2.93 1.99
CA SER A 71 2.00 4.22 2.53
C SER A 71 2.79 4.15 3.85
N PHE A 72 2.94 2.98 4.41
CA PHE A 72 3.62 2.67 5.67
C PHE A 72 4.86 1.76 5.51
N GLY A 73 5.28 1.45 4.31
CA GLY A 73 6.61 0.92 4.07
C GLY A 73 6.81 -0.58 4.27
N LEU A 74 5.80 -1.40 3.99
CA LEU A 74 6.02 -2.84 3.86
C LEU A 74 7.01 -3.11 2.72
N MET A 75 8.11 -3.76 3.01
CA MET A 75 9.21 -4.01 2.07
C MET A 75 9.66 -5.47 2.11
N GLY A 76 10.03 -6.01 0.93
CA GLY A 76 10.64 -7.32 0.84
C GLY A 76 9.64 -8.48 0.86
N TYR A 77 9.89 -9.50 1.69
CA TYR A 77 9.09 -10.73 1.74
C TYR A 77 7.61 -10.51 2.06
N GLU A 78 7.30 -9.51 2.83
CA GLU A 78 5.94 -9.14 3.20
C GLU A 78 5.11 -8.74 1.99
N SER A 79 5.71 -8.03 1.04
CA SER A 79 5.05 -7.64 -0.21
C SER A 79 4.68 -8.87 -1.05
N LEU A 80 5.52 -9.90 -1.07
CA LEU A 80 5.24 -11.14 -1.82
C LEU A 80 4.09 -11.93 -1.18
N ILE A 81 4.08 -12.05 0.14
CA ILE A 81 2.97 -12.67 0.87
C ILE A 81 1.68 -11.90 0.61
N MET A 82 1.76 -10.57 0.62
CA MET A 82 0.62 -9.70 0.36
C MET A 82 0.05 -9.89 -1.04
N GLN A 83 0.88 -10.01 -2.07
CA GLN A 83 0.42 -10.21 -3.45
C GLN A 83 -0.39 -11.49 -3.67
N GLN A 84 -0.23 -12.49 -2.81
CA GLN A 84 -0.85 -13.80 -2.94
C GLN A 84 -1.97 -14.06 -1.91
N SER A 85 -2.38 -13.07 -1.16
CA SER A 85 -3.39 -13.21 -0.10
C SER A 85 -4.62 -12.33 -0.31
N ASP A 86 -5.75 -12.75 0.26
CA ASP A 86 -6.99 -11.95 0.28
C ASP A 86 -6.76 -10.58 0.96
N ILE A 87 -5.86 -10.51 1.95
CA ILE A 87 -5.46 -9.26 2.59
C ILE A 87 -4.69 -8.37 1.60
N GLY A 88 -3.84 -8.96 0.78
CA GLY A 88 -3.11 -8.26 -0.26
C GLY A 88 -4.02 -7.67 -1.34
N GLU A 89 -5.06 -8.38 -1.76
CA GLU A 89 -6.06 -7.84 -2.68
C GLU A 89 -6.77 -6.62 -2.10
N ILE A 90 -7.15 -6.69 -0.83
CA ILE A 90 -7.76 -5.56 -0.10
C ILE A 90 -6.78 -4.38 -0.05
N ALA A 91 -5.53 -4.62 0.31
CA ALA A 91 -4.49 -3.60 0.36
C ALA A 91 -4.26 -2.96 -1.02
N ASN A 92 -4.16 -3.76 -2.08
CA ASN A 92 -4.01 -3.28 -3.46
C ASN A 92 -5.16 -2.39 -3.91
N SER A 93 -6.38 -2.71 -3.51
CA SER A 93 -7.57 -1.93 -3.88
C SER A 93 -7.61 -0.53 -3.25
N VAL A 94 -6.84 -0.28 -2.20
CA VAL A 94 -6.82 1.01 -1.47
C VAL A 94 -5.50 1.77 -1.54
N LYS A 95 -4.43 1.15 -2.05
CA LYS A 95 -3.05 1.68 -2.01
C LYS A 95 -2.89 3.07 -2.62
N ASP A 96 -3.57 3.34 -3.73
CA ASP A 96 -3.44 4.57 -4.50
C ASP A 96 -4.22 5.75 -3.92
N CYS A 97 -4.82 5.58 -2.75
CA CYS A 97 -5.63 6.61 -2.11
C CYS A 97 -4.82 7.87 -1.81
N LEU A 98 -5.16 8.98 -2.48
CA LEU A 98 -4.53 10.28 -2.29
C LEU A 98 -4.92 10.99 -0.99
N ARG A 99 -5.81 10.39 -0.18
CA ARG A 99 -6.35 10.97 1.06
C ARG A 99 -7.01 12.34 0.88
N CYS A 100 -7.40 12.70 -0.34
CA CYS A 100 -7.94 14.03 -0.71
C CYS A 100 -9.31 14.35 -0.10
N GLY A 101 -10.07 13.32 0.32
CA GLY A 101 -11.37 13.48 0.97
C GLY A 101 -12.55 13.79 0.06
N LYS A 102 -12.41 13.82 -1.28
CA LYS A 102 -13.50 14.08 -2.22
C LYS A 102 -14.68 13.09 -2.11
N CYS A 103 -14.43 11.90 -1.59
CA CYS A 103 -15.46 10.90 -1.32
C CYS A 103 -16.34 11.19 -0.10
N LYS A 104 -15.95 12.13 0.78
CA LYS A 104 -16.70 12.42 2.02
C LYS A 104 -18.11 12.94 1.77
N PRO A 105 -18.34 13.97 0.92
CA PRO A 105 -19.66 14.57 0.75
C PRO A 105 -20.71 13.62 0.18
N VAL A 106 -20.29 12.60 -0.56
CA VAL A 106 -21.20 11.65 -1.23
C VAL A 106 -21.49 10.39 -0.42
N CYS A 107 -20.79 10.21 0.71
CA CYS A 107 -20.93 9.01 1.52
C CYS A 107 -22.19 9.07 2.40
N ASN A 108 -23.04 8.02 2.30
CA ASN A 108 -24.27 7.93 3.10
C ASN A 108 -24.02 7.77 4.60
N THR A 109 -22.85 7.25 4.99
CA THR A 109 -22.50 7.02 6.40
C THR A 109 -21.60 8.10 6.98
N HIS A 110 -21.20 9.10 6.18
CA HIS A 110 -20.37 10.19 6.66
C HIS A 110 -21.20 11.23 7.39
N VAL A 111 -20.95 11.38 8.69
CA VAL A 111 -21.55 12.42 9.52
C VAL A 111 -20.46 13.39 9.94
N PRO A 112 -20.49 14.66 9.48
CA PRO A 112 -19.52 15.67 9.90
C PRO A 112 -19.51 15.83 11.43
N GLY A 113 -18.32 15.86 12.03
CA GLY A 113 -18.17 15.98 13.48
C GLY A 113 -18.41 14.69 14.30
N ALA A 114 -18.81 13.58 13.64
CA ALA A 114 -18.96 12.28 14.28
C ALA A 114 -17.68 11.43 14.17
N ASN A 115 -17.81 10.11 14.33
CA ASN A 115 -16.71 9.18 14.31
C ASN A 115 -15.87 9.28 12.99
N MET A 116 -14.56 9.22 13.13
CA MET A 116 -13.61 9.29 12.01
C MET A 116 -13.82 8.18 10.97
N LEU A 117 -14.31 7.00 11.37
CA LEU A 117 -14.57 5.86 10.49
C LEU A 117 -15.74 6.08 9.51
N TYR A 118 -16.57 7.07 9.69
CA TYR A 118 -17.78 7.25 8.88
C TYR A 118 -17.54 7.79 7.47
N SER A 119 -16.31 8.14 7.09
CA SER A 119 -16.00 8.55 5.73
C SER A 119 -15.17 7.50 4.97
N PRO A 120 -15.35 7.35 3.64
CA PRO A 120 -14.58 6.37 2.87
C PRO A 120 -13.07 6.60 2.99
N ARG A 121 -12.62 7.85 2.93
CA ARG A 121 -11.20 8.21 3.13
C ARG A 121 -10.64 7.65 4.44
N ASN A 122 -11.37 7.80 5.53
CA ASN A 122 -10.90 7.37 6.85
C ASN A 122 -11.02 5.84 7.01
N LYS A 123 -12.03 5.22 6.40
CA LYS A 123 -12.13 3.76 6.31
C LYS A 123 -10.93 3.16 5.55
N ILE A 124 -10.53 3.76 4.44
CA ILE A 124 -9.32 3.36 3.70
C ILE A 124 -8.08 3.47 4.58
N LEU A 125 -7.93 4.57 5.32
CA LEU A 125 -6.80 4.75 6.24
C LEU A 125 -6.81 3.67 7.33
N ALA A 126 -7.95 3.42 7.95
CA ALA A 126 -8.08 2.38 8.97
C ALA A 126 -7.80 0.98 8.40
N THR A 127 -8.29 0.68 7.18
CA THR A 127 -7.99 -0.58 6.49
C THR A 127 -6.47 -0.74 6.28
N SER A 128 -5.78 0.29 5.83
CA SER A 128 -4.32 0.24 5.63
C SER A 128 -3.57 -0.02 6.93
N LEU A 129 -3.95 0.66 8.02
CA LEU A 129 -3.34 0.47 9.34
C LEU A 129 -3.58 -0.94 9.89
N LEU A 130 -4.77 -1.49 9.69
CA LEU A 130 -5.11 -2.84 10.14
C LEU A 130 -4.38 -3.91 9.33
N VAL A 131 -4.21 -3.70 8.02
CA VAL A 131 -3.39 -4.60 7.20
C VAL A 131 -1.95 -4.64 7.71
N GLU A 132 -1.35 -3.50 8.05
CA GLU A 132 -0.02 -3.47 8.65
C GLU A 132 0.05 -4.17 10.00
N ALA A 133 -0.97 -3.96 10.85
CA ALA A 133 -1.04 -4.63 12.14
C ALA A 133 -1.14 -6.16 11.97
N PHE A 134 -1.90 -6.64 11.00
CA PHE A 134 -2.00 -8.06 10.70
C PHE A 134 -0.66 -8.65 10.28
N LEU A 135 0.06 -7.98 9.39
CA LEU A 135 1.36 -8.42 8.92
C LEU A 135 2.41 -8.43 10.04
N TYR A 136 2.40 -7.40 10.87
CA TYR A 136 3.30 -7.35 12.03
C TYR A 136 3.02 -8.49 13.02
N GLU A 137 1.75 -8.79 13.28
CA GLU A 137 1.37 -9.87 14.21
C GLU A 137 1.67 -11.26 13.65
N GLU A 138 1.47 -11.48 12.34
CA GLU A 138 1.85 -12.74 11.69
C GLU A 138 3.36 -13.00 11.76
N GLN A 139 4.19 -11.96 11.72
CA GLN A 139 5.63 -12.08 11.82
C GLN A 139 6.14 -12.26 13.25
N THR A 140 5.51 -11.59 14.20
CA THR A 140 6.02 -11.47 15.57
C THR A 140 5.29 -12.39 16.55
N ARG A 141 4.09 -12.82 16.21
CA ARG A 141 3.21 -13.64 17.03
C ARG A 141 2.65 -14.83 16.25
N ARG A 142 2.00 -15.72 16.95
CA ARG A 142 1.32 -16.86 16.33
C ARG A 142 -0.13 -16.50 16.00
N GLY A 143 -0.32 -15.58 15.07
CA GLY A 143 -1.62 -15.18 14.56
C GLY A 143 -2.08 -13.78 14.98
N VAL A 144 -3.08 -13.29 14.27
CA VAL A 144 -3.65 -11.95 14.44
C VAL A 144 -4.56 -11.88 15.66
N SER A 145 -4.46 -10.80 16.43
CA SER A 145 -5.27 -10.59 17.64
C SER A 145 -6.76 -10.50 17.32
N ILE A 146 -7.58 -10.99 18.25
CA ILE A 146 -9.06 -10.89 18.16
C ILE A 146 -9.49 -9.43 18.02
N LYS A 147 -8.82 -8.51 18.70
CA LYS A 147 -9.13 -7.08 18.66
C LYS A 147 -8.98 -6.51 17.26
N HIS A 148 -7.91 -6.82 16.53
CA HIS A 148 -7.72 -6.32 15.18
C HIS A 148 -8.75 -6.89 14.20
N TRP A 149 -9.20 -8.13 14.38
CA TRP A 149 -10.31 -8.67 13.60
C TRP A 149 -11.63 -7.94 13.89
N GLN A 150 -11.90 -7.59 15.13
CA GLN A 150 -13.08 -6.80 15.51
C GLN A 150 -13.05 -5.39 14.91
N GLU A 151 -11.88 -4.72 14.96
CA GLU A 151 -11.69 -3.41 14.35
C GLU A 151 -11.84 -3.47 12.81
N PHE A 152 -11.36 -4.54 12.18
CA PHE A 152 -11.51 -4.75 10.75
C PHE A 152 -12.98 -4.98 10.35
N GLU A 153 -13.72 -5.74 11.16
CA GLU A 153 -15.17 -5.93 11.01
C GLU A 153 -15.91 -4.60 11.16
N ASP A 154 -15.58 -3.81 12.17
CA ASP A 154 -16.19 -2.49 12.44
C ASP A 154 -16.03 -1.55 11.24
N VAL A 155 -14.83 -1.47 10.65
CA VAL A 155 -14.60 -0.69 9.43
C VAL A 155 -15.47 -1.16 8.27
N ALA A 156 -15.60 -2.47 8.10
CA ALA A 156 -16.41 -3.06 7.03
C ALA A 156 -17.91 -2.82 7.24
N ASP A 157 -18.40 -2.88 8.48
CA ASP A 157 -19.82 -2.75 8.80
C ASP A 157 -20.33 -1.32 8.70
N HIS A 158 -19.45 -0.34 8.84
CA HIS A 158 -19.78 1.06 8.62
C HIS A 158 -19.96 1.46 7.15
N CYS A 159 -19.98 0.52 6.20
CA CYS A 159 -20.21 0.79 4.80
C CYS A 159 -21.52 0.19 4.31
N THR A 160 -22.35 1.01 3.66
CA THR A 160 -23.63 0.58 3.05
C THR A 160 -23.48 0.01 1.65
N VAL A 161 -22.26 -0.14 1.14
CA VAL A 161 -21.97 -0.68 -0.21
C VAL A 161 -22.75 0.07 -1.32
N CYS A 162 -22.86 1.39 -1.18
CA CYS A 162 -23.65 2.21 -2.13
C CYS A 162 -22.85 2.70 -3.35
N HIS A 163 -21.56 2.43 -3.42
CA HIS A 163 -20.61 2.75 -4.51
C HIS A 163 -20.47 4.26 -4.87
N LYS A 164 -21.16 5.16 -4.16
CA LYS A 164 -21.13 6.60 -4.45
C LYS A 164 -19.74 7.24 -4.35
N CYS A 165 -18.84 6.65 -3.55
CA CYS A 165 -17.48 7.15 -3.36
C CYS A 165 -16.59 6.99 -4.60
N PHE A 166 -16.93 6.10 -5.52
CA PHE A 166 -16.19 5.85 -6.75
C PHE A 166 -16.18 7.07 -7.69
N THR A 167 -17.34 7.69 -7.90
CA THR A 167 -17.49 8.78 -8.87
C THR A 167 -16.56 9.97 -8.63
N PRO A 168 -16.46 10.55 -7.42
CA PRO A 168 -15.59 11.69 -7.16
C PRO A 168 -14.11 11.30 -6.94
N CYS A 169 -13.80 9.99 -6.89
CA CYS A 169 -12.45 9.54 -6.61
C CYS A 169 -11.53 9.72 -7.84
N PRO A 170 -10.45 10.52 -7.76
CA PRO A 170 -9.55 10.73 -8.89
C PRO A 170 -8.78 9.48 -9.31
N VAL A 171 -8.56 8.56 -8.38
CA VAL A 171 -7.87 7.28 -8.60
C VAL A 171 -8.83 6.09 -8.65
N LYS A 172 -10.14 6.36 -8.76
CA LYS A 172 -11.18 5.35 -9.01
C LYS A 172 -11.24 4.21 -7.98
N ILE A 173 -11.03 4.52 -6.71
CA ILE A 173 -11.23 3.55 -5.63
C ILE A 173 -12.71 3.48 -5.28
N ASP A 174 -13.28 2.27 -5.34
CA ASP A 174 -14.60 1.97 -4.82
C ASP A 174 -14.52 1.28 -3.47
N PHE A 175 -14.80 2.00 -2.41
CA PHE A 175 -14.78 1.41 -1.08
C PHE A 175 -15.96 0.44 -0.83
N GLY A 176 -16.97 0.44 -1.67
CA GLY A 176 -18.03 -0.58 -1.65
C GLY A 176 -17.47 -1.97 -1.96
N ASP A 177 -16.70 -2.09 -3.05
CA ASP A 177 -16.03 -3.34 -3.44
C ASP A 177 -15.01 -3.78 -2.40
N VAL A 178 -14.20 -2.86 -1.90
CA VAL A 178 -13.24 -3.12 -0.80
C VAL A 178 -13.97 -3.72 0.39
N THR A 179 -15.10 -3.13 0.79
CA THR A 179 -15.93 -3.62 1.89
C THR A 179 -16.46 -5.04 1.66
N MET A 180 -16.87 -5.35 0.45
CA MET A 180 -17.32 -6.70 0.12
C MET A 180 -16.20 -7.72 0.27
N ASN A 181 -15.00 -7.39 -0.19
CA ASN A 181 -13.81 -8.24 -0.02
C ASN A 181 -13.45 -8.41 1.47
N MET A 182 -13.51 -7.34 2.26
CA MET A 182 -13.30 -7.40 3.72
C MET A 182 -14.30 -8.34 4.40
N ARG A 183 -15.59 -8.22 4.08
CA ARG A 183 -16.64 -9.09 4.63
C ARG A 183 -16.50 -10.55 4.21
N ASN A 184 -16.07 -10.79 2.98
CA ASN A 184 -15.81 -12.14 2.49
C ASN A 184 -14.61 -12.76 3.21
N LEU A 185 -13.54 -12.02 3.41
CA LEU A 185 -12.39 -12.48 4.19
C LEU A 185 -12.79 -12.81 5.63
N LEU A 186 -13.54 -11.93 6.30
CA LEU A 186 -14.03 -12.17 7.67
C LEU A 186 -14.86 -13.45 7.77
N ARG A 187 -15.74 -13.72 6.79
CA ARG A 187 -16.51 -14.98 6.74
C ARG A 187 -15.63 -16.19 6.51
N LYS A 188 -14.69 -16.11 5.57
CA LYS A 188 -13.72 -17.16 5.27
C LYS A 188 -12.88 -17.53 6.49
N MET A 189 -12.53 -16.55 7.30
CA MET A 189 -11.74 -16.72 8.52
C MET A 189 -12.60 -17.07 9.76
N GLY A 190 -13.92 -17.13 9.64
CA GLY A 190 -14.82 -17.35 10.77
C GLY A 190 -14.79 -16.24 11.82
N LYS A 191 -14.45 -15.00 11.39
CA LYS A 191 -14.30 -13.83 12.26
C LYS A 191 -15.44 -12.82 12.11
N LYS A 192 -16.41 -13.08 11.22
CA LYS A 192 -17.62 -12.25 11.08
C LYS A 192 -18.59 -12.58 12.22
N SER A 193 -18.95 -11.58 13.03
CA SER A 193 -20.02 -11.73 14.02
C SER A 193 -21.39 -11.89 13.33
N PHE A 194 -22.27 -12.65 13.99
CA PHE A 194 -23.67 -12.72 13.59
C PHE A 194 -24.41 -11.57 14.28
N ASN A 195 -24.77 -10.56 13.50
CA ASN A 195 -25.74 -9.53 13.86
C ASN A 195 -26.89 -9.54 12.89
#